data_a461888cfb1bba83a8d752e241934709
#
_entry.id   a461888cfb1bba83a8d752e241934709
#
_cell.length_a   1.000
_cell.length_b   1.000
_cell.length_c   1.000
_cell.angle_alpha   90.00
_cell.angle_beta   90.00
_cell.angle_gamma   90.00
#
_symmetry.space_group_name_H-M   'P 1'
#
loop_
_entity.id
_entity.type
_entity.pdbx_description
1 polymer ?
#
loop_
_entity_poly.entity_id
_entity_poly.type
_entity_poly.pdbx_seq_one_letter_code
_entity_poly.pdbx_strand_id
1 'polypeptide(L)'
;MAQSLVESVNLLHDALVSFEPGACSGEDCANLAEKLAALEKVSAAARVRAAARAGACGAHRERGFAEVSDWMARATGSTAGSAKAALQTAGALESQPEVKAALDAGEISFAQARELVKTEAAVPGSTAGLLPVAKGESLRTLKEQARDRRQRAIDPEELHALQHAAMHHRHWINALGNIAYSGELPPEYGIPFTTILDAETDRLWLKAHEEAKRHHATGSATSAGSSGNTEVRRSALAAHAFVQMMQNGGGNGKANRADMVIVCDLAAYRRGHAHDGEPCHIIGGGPIPVSLAKELGRDAFLKAVLHTGTEIHTIAHYGRRWPALLRTALDLGAPPDFNGTVCAAPGCDRRYHLQDDHIDLVANGGMTTYTNRQALCPPDHRLKTEQDRKAGLLRGDRPRGPGPKKAGPTRDHSRPRLL
;
A
#
# COMPACT_ATOMS: atom_id res chain seq x y z
N MET A 1 32.49 29.09 -7.06
CA MET A 1 31.41 28.20 -6.58
C MET A 1 30.97 27.15 -7.62
N ALA A 2 30.50 27.53 -8.83
CA ALA A 2 30.09 26.56 -9.85
C ALA A 2 31.23 25.62 -10.30
N GLN A 3 32.42 26.12 -10.50
CA GLN A 3 33.59 25.35 -10.92
C GLN A 3 34.02 24.32 -9.85
N SER A 4 34.06 24.71 -8.57
CA SER A 4 34.36 23.82 -7.45
C SER A 4 33.29 22.69 -7.31
N LEU A 5 32.00 22.99 -7.56
CA LEU A 5 30.94 21.98 -7.56
C LEU A 5 31.14 20.97 -8.71
N VAL A 6 31.50 21.46 -9.92
CA VAL A 6 31.76 20.58 -11.07
C VAL A 6 32.96 19.65 -10.78
N GLU A 7 34.02 20.15 -10.18
CA GLU A 7 35.16 19.35 -9.77
C GLU A 7 34.79 18.25 -8.77
N SER A 8 33.97 18.59 -7.75
CA SER A 8 33.45 17.62 -6.78
C SER A 8 32.58 16.54 -7.42
N VAL A 9 31.72 16.91 -8.37
CA VAL A 9 30.88 15.96 -9.12
C VAL A 9 31.72 15.01 -9.94
N ASN A 10 32.79 15.50 -10.60
CA ASN A 10 33.70 14.65 -11.38
C ASN A 10 34.45 13.66 -10.48
N LEU A 11 34.98 14.12 -9.34
CA LEU A 11 35.64 13.23 -8.37
C LEU A 11 34.72 12.12 -7.87
N LEU A 12 33.48 12.48 -7.55
CA LEU A 12 32.49 11.49 -7.13
C LEU A 12 32.15 10.51 -8.26
N HIS A 13 31.97 11.01 -9.48
CA HIS A 13 31.70 10.17 -10.65
C HIS A 13 32.85 9.13 -10.83
N ASP A 14 34.09 9.56 -10.81
CA ASP A 14 35.25 8.68 -10.99
C ASP A 14 35.34 7.62 -9.88
N ALA A 15 35.04 8.01 -8.63
CA ALA A 15 35.00 7.10 -7.51
C ALA A 15 33.87 6.05 -7.66
N LEU A 16 32.68 6.45 -8.16
CA LEU A 16 31.57 5.54 -8.37
C LEU A 16 31.76 4.59 -9.54
N VAL A 17 32.40 5.03 -10.62
CA VAL A 17 32.75 4.17 -11.77
C VAL A 17 33.73 3.07 -11.37
N SER A 18 34.63 3.33 -10.43
CA SER A 18 35.62 2.37 -9.93
C SER A 18 35.12 1.55 -8.72
N PHE A 19 33.89 1.73 -8.28
CA PHE A 19 33.35 1.04 -7.12
C PHE A 19 33.03 -0.44 -7.40
N GLU A 20 33.71 -1.32 -6.65
CA GLU A 20 33.53 -2.78 -6.72
C GLU A 20 32.81 -3.29 -5.44
N PRO A 21 31.49 -3.57 -5.48
CA PRO A 21 30.74 -4.02 -4.31
C PRO A 21 31.31 -5.29 -3.66
N GLY A 22 31.88 -6.19 -4.47
CA GLY A 22 32.46 -7.46 -3.99
C GLY A 22 33.68 -7.30 -3.08
N ALA A 23 34.29 -6.11 -3.05
CA ALA A 23 35.43 -5.80 -2.19
C ALA A 23 35.05 -5.23 -0.83
N CYS A 24 33.73 -4.98 -0.60
CA CYS A 24 33.20 -4.35 0.59
C CYS A 24 32.40 -5.34 1.44
N SER A 25 32.29 -5.06 2.74
CA SER A 25 31.35 -5.80 3.59
C SER A 25 29.90 -5.48 3.25
N GLY A 26 28.95 -6.35 3.61
CA GLY A 26 27.52 -6.09 3.42
C GLY A 26 27.05 -4.83 4.16
N GLU A 27 27.61 -4.55 5.33
CA GLU A 27 27.28 -3.36 6.11
C GLU A 27 27.84 -2.08 5.48
N ASP A 28 29.05 -2.10 4.94
CA ASP A 28 29.60 -0.96 4.20
C ASP A 28 28.78 -0.67 2.95
N CYS A 29 28.36 -1.71 2.23
CA CYS A 29 27.48 -1.57 1.07
C CYS A 29 26.11 -0.98 1.46
N ALA A 30 25.50 -1.40 2.57
CA ALA A 30 24.24 -0.83 3.06
C ALA A 30 24.40 0.66 3.41
N ASN A 31 25.42 0.99 4.19
CA ASN A 31 25.74 2.38 4.56
C ASN A 31 25.99 3.26 3.32
N LEU A 32 26.75 2.76 2.35
CA LEU A 32 27.01 3.48 1.12
C LEU A 32 25.74 3.68 0.29
N ALA A 33 24.90 2.65 0.19
CA ALA A 33 23.62 2.75 -0.52
C ALA A 33 22.71 3.84 0.07
N GLU A 34 22.61 3.96 1.39
CA GLU A 34 21.86 5.02 2.06
C GLU A 34 22.43 6.42 1.78
N LYS A 35 23.76 6.56 1.82
CA LYS A 35 24.43 7.84 1.50
C LYS A 35 24.22 8.23 0.05
N LEU A 36 24.32 7.29 -0.88
CA LEU A 36 24.06 7.53 -2.30
C LEU A 36 22.60 7.87 -2.57
N ALA A 37 21.65 7.22 -1.88
CA ALA A 37 20.23 7.57 -1.98
C ALA A 37 19.94 9.00 -1.49
N ALA A 38 20.59 9.44 -0.40
CA ALA A 38 20.48 10.82 0.05
C ALA A 38 21.08 11.81 -0.97
N LEU A 39 22.25 11.48 -1.50
CA LEU A 39 22.92 12.29 -2.53
C LEU A 39 22.10 12.38 -3.82
N GLU A 40 21.46 11.27 -4.25
CA GLU A 40 20.56 11.26 -5.41
C GLU A 40 19.42 12.26 -5.24
N LYS A 41 18.79 12.32 -4.07
CA LYS A 41 17.71 13.27 -3.77
C LYS A 41 18.20 14.72 -3.91
N VAL A 42 19.32 15.06 -3.27
CA VAL A 42 19.90 16.41 -3.31
C VAL A 42 20.36 16.77 -4.72
N SER A 43 21.01 15.86 -5.42
CA SER A 43 21.50 16.11 -6.79
C SER A 43 20.35 16.28 -7.78
N ALA A 44 19.25 15.51 -7.64
CA ALA A 44 18.05 15.69 -8.44
C ALA A 44 17.41 17.07 -8.24
N ALA A 45 17.31 17.54 -7.00
CA ALA A 45 16.81 18.87 -6.67
C ALA A 45 17.70 19.97 -7.26
N ALA A 46 19.02 19.88 -7.06
CA ALA A 46 20.00 20.83 -7.59
C ALA A 46 19.95 20.89 -9.12
N ARG A 47 19.87 19.74 -9.80
CA ARG A 47 19.76 19.64 -11.25
C ARG A 47 18.54 20.37 -11.79
N VAL A 48 17.36 20.19 -11.20
CA VAL A 48 16.12 20.85 -11.67
C VAL A 48 16.21 22.36 -11.47
N ARG A 49 16.75 22.82 -10.33
CA ARG A 49 16.99 24.26 -10.09
C ARG A 49 17.97 24.87 -11.09
N ALA A 50 19.08 24.16 -11.37
CA ALA A 50 20.04 24.59 -12.38
C ALA A 50 19.40 24.66 -13.77
N ALA A 51 18.56 23.67 -14.13
CA ALA A 51 17.85 23.65 -15.41
C ALA A 51 16.82 24.79 -15.50
N ALA A 52 16.08 25.07 -14.43
CA ALA A 52 15.14 26.19 -14.37
C ALA A 52 15.87 27.53 -14.58
N ARG A 53 17.01 27.72 -13.92
CA ARG A 53 17.86 28.93 -14.11
C ARG A 53 18.41 29.03 -15.52
N ALA A 54 18.91 27.93 -16.09
CA ALA A 54 19.41 27.91 -17.47
C ALA A 54 18.27 28.21 -18.47
N GLY A 55 17.05 27.74 -18.19
CA GLY A 55 15.86 28.07 -18.96
C GLY A 55 15.55 29.59 -18.94
N ALA A 56 15.54 30.17 -17.75
CA ALA A 56 15.30 31.61 -17.57
C ALA A 56 16.35 32.48 -18.24
N CYS A 57 17.59 32.03 -18.38
CA CYS A 57 18.68 32.74 -19.06
C CYS A 57 18.81 32.38 -20.55
N GLY A 58 17.95 31.50 -21.09
CA GLY A 58 18.03 31.09 -22.50
C GLY A 58 19.19 30.16 -22.85
N ALA A 59 19.98 29.68 -21.90
CA ALA A 59 21.15 28.85 -22.13
C ALA A 59 20.87 27.50 -22.84
N HIS A 60 19.63 27.00 -22.79
CA HIS A 60 19.18 25.84 -23.55
C HIS A 60 19.13 26.12 -25.07
N ARG A 61 18.85 27.35 -25.48
CA ARG A 61 18.79 27.78 -26.89
C ARG A 61 20.18 27.76 -27.54
N GLU A 62 21.20 28.19 -26.81
CA GLU A 62 22.60 28.09 -27.25
C GLU A 62 23.05 26.63 -27.45
N ARG A 63 22.37 25.68 -26.85
CA ARG A 63 22.55 24.23 -26.99
C ARG A 63 21.67 23.60 -28.08
N GLY A 64 20.94 24.44 -28.84
CA GLY A 64 20.09 23.99 -29.95
C GLY A 64 18.71 23.47 -29.58
N PHE A 65 18.22 23.78 -28.38
CA PHE A 65 16.87 23.37 -27.93
C PHE A 65 15.91 24.56 -27.90
N ALA A 66 14.71 24.39 -28.44
CA ALA A 66 13.65 25.39 -28.38
C ALA A 66 13.09 25.54 -26.96
N GLU A 67 12.91 24.38 -26.25
CA GLU A 67 12.36 24.32 -24.92
C GLU A 67 13.34 23.75 -23.92
N VAL A 68 13.34 24.31 -22.70
CA VAL A 68 14.19 23.82 -21.60
C VAL A 68 13.84 22.40 -21.18
N SER A 69 12.56 22.01 -21.31
CA SER A 69 12.09 20.64 -21.02
C SER A 69 12.72 19.61 -21.96
N ASP A 70 12.89 19.94 -23.24
CA ASP A 70 13.49 19.02 -24.21
C ASP A 70 14.99 18.82 -23.95
N TRP A 71 15.69 19.94 -23.65
CA TRP A 71 17.09 19.86 -23.23
C TRP A 71 17.27 19.02 -21.97
N MET A 72 16.45 19.27 -20.96
CA MET A 72 16.51 18.54 -19.71
C MET A 72 16.15 17.04 -19.90
N ALA A 73 15.13 16.75 -20.70
CA ALA A 73 14.73 15.38 -21.02
C ALA A 73 15.87 14.59 -21.67
N ARG A 74 16.57 15.19 -22.64
CA ARG A 74 17.75 14.59 -23.27
C ARG A 74 18.90 14.39 -22.29
N ALA A 75 19.18 15.36 -21.44
CA ALA A 75 20.25 15.28 -20.46
C ALA A 75 20.01 14.20 -19.38
N THR A 76 18.76 13.90 -19.08
CA THR A 76 18.35 12.93 -18.03
C THR A 76 17.90 11.58 -18.57
N GLY A 77 17.78 11.40 -19.89
CA GLY A 77 17.18 10.20 -20.47
C GLY A 77 15.69 10.04 -20.16
N SER A 78 14.98 11.14 -19.83
CA SER A 78 13.56 11.15 -19.49
C SER A 78 12.68 11.64 -20.64
N THR A 79 11.36 11.72 -20.43
CA THR A 79 10.43 12.30 -21.41
C THR A 79 10.32 13.81 -21.21
N ALA A 80 10.03 14.57 -22.30
CA ALA A 80 9.78 16.02 -22.23
C ALA A 80 8.65 16.36 -21.24
N GLY A 81 7.59 15.53 -21.17
CA GLY A 81 6.50 15.70 -20.22
C GLY A 81 6.96 15.56 -18.76
N SER A 82 7.84 14.58 -18.47
CA SER A 82 8.42 14.41 -17.14
C SER A 82 9.32 15.59 -16.76
N ALA A 83 10.16 16.06 -17.70
CA ALA A 83 11.03 17.21 -17.49
C ALA A 83 10.22 18.50 -17.25
N LYS A 84 9.16 18.73 -18.05
CA LYS A 84 8.24 19.86 -17.87
C LYS A 84 7.57 19.82 -16.50
N ALA A 85 7.05 18.66 -16.07
CA ALA A 85 6.45 18.50 -14.75
C ALA A 85 7.46 18.78 -13.61
N ALA A 86 8.74 18.37 -13.78
CA ALA A 86 9.77 18.68 -12.82
C ALA A 86 10.07 20.19 -12.71
N LEU A 87 10.15 20.89 -13.83
CA LEU A 87 10.35 22.33 -13.85
C LEU A 87 9.16 23.09 -13.23
N GLN A 88 7.94 22.66 -13.50
CA GLN A 88 6.73 23.21 -12.88
C GLN A 88 6.74 23.01 -11.36
N THR A 89 7.12 21.81 -10.90
CA THR A 89 7.25 21.54 -9.47
C THR A 89 8.28 22.45 -8.82
N ALA A 90 9.45 22.66 -9.46
CA ALA A 90 10.48 23.55 -8.95
C ALA A 90 9.97 25.02 -8.84
N GLY A 91 9.19 25.48 -9.80
CA GLY A 91 8.57 26.81 -9.73
C GLY A 91 7.57 26.92 -8.57
N ALA A 92 6.75 25.91 -8.36
CA ALA A 92 5.78 25.88 -7.27
C ALA A 92 6.41 25.78 -5.88
N LEU A 93 7.61 25.20 -5.76
CA LEU A 93 8.35 25.10 -4.49
C LEU A 93 8.79 26.49 -3.95
N GLU A 94 8.85 27.51 -4.77
CA GLU A 94 9.16 28.89 -4.30
C GLU A 94 8.07 29.43 -3.34
N SER A 95 6.84 28.96 -3.44
CA SER A 95 5.75 29.29 -2.52
C SER A 95 5.64 28.33 -1.32
N GLN A 96 6.49 27.29 -1.23
CA GLN A 96 6.45 26.26 -0.19
C GLN A 96 7.84 26.06 0.45
N PRO A 97 8.30 27.02 1.29
CA PRO A 97 9.67 27.05 1.80
C PRO A 97 10.04 25.82 2.64
N GLU A 98 9.08 25.24 3.37
CA GLU A 98 9.31 24.04 4.20
C GLU A 98 9.58 22.80 3.34
N VAL A 99 8.81 22.61 2.25
CA VAL A 99 9.02 21.51 1.31
C VAL A 99 10.33 21.68 0.57
N LYS A 100 10.63 22.92 0.15
CA LYS A 100 11.89 23.27 -0.49
C LYS A 100 13.08 22.98 0.41
N ALA A 101 13.03 23.37 1.68
CA ALA A 101 14.09 23.11 2.66
C ALA A 101 14.31 21.60 2.87
N ALA A 102 13.24 20.82 3.03
CA ALA A 102 13.33 19.36 3.19
C ALA A 102 13.91 18.66 1.93
N LEU A 103 13.54 19.14 0.75
CA LEU A 103 14.08 18.66 -0.52
C LEU A 103 15.58 19.01 -0.66
N ASP A 104 15.97 20.23 -0.32
CA ASP A 104 17.34 20.71 -0.38
C ASP A 104 18.25 20.01 0.64
N ALA A 105 17.70 19.60 1.78
CA ALA A 105 18.39 18.77 2.77
C ALA A 105 18.45 17.27 2.41
N GLY A 106 17.79 16.84 1.33
CA GLY A 106 17.74 15.42 0.92
C GLY A 106 16.83 14.55 1.81
N GLU A 107 16.05 15.15 2.69
CA GLU A 107 15.11 14.42 3.57
C GLU A 107 13.98 13.78 2.76
N ILE A 108 13.53 14.46 1.70
CA ILE A 108 12.51 13.96 0.77
C ILE A 108 13.04 13.89 -0.65
N SER A 109 12.47 12.99 -1.46
CA SER A 109 12.77 12.88 -2.88
C SER A 109 11.98 13.93 -3.70
N PHE A 110 12.44 14.16 -4.94
CA PHE A 110 11.71 15.05 -5.86
C PHE A 110 10.30 14.55 -6.16
N ALA A 111 10.09 13.23 -6.19
CA ALA A 111 8.77 12.63 -6.37
C ALA A 111 7.83 12.90 -5.19
N GLN A 112 8.36 12.88 -3.97
CA GLN A 112 7.61 13.25 -2.75
C GLN A 112 7.28 14.75 -2.73
N ALA A 113 8.25 15.59 -3.05
CA ALA A 113 8.03 17.05 -3.16
C ALA A 113 6.93 17.39 -4.19
N ARG A 114 6.93 16.71 -5.34
CA ARG A 114 5.89 16.88 -6.37
C ARG A 114 4.50 16.50 -5.85
N GLU A 115 4.38 15.44 -5.06
CA GLU A 115 3.09 15.04 -4.50
C GLU A 115 2.60 16.05 -3.45
N LEU A 116 3.50 16.58 -2.62
CA LEU A 116 3.19 17.65 -1.66
C LEU A 116 2.70 18.91 -2.37
N VAL A 117 3.45 19.40 -3.36
CA VAL A 117 3.09 20.58 -4.15
C VAL A 117 1.73 20.41 -4.82
N LYS A 118 1.48 19.25 -5.44
CA LYS A 118 0.21 18.94 -6.08
C LYS A 118 -0.95 18.95 -5.07
N THR A 119 -0.73 18.44 -3.88
CA THR A 119 -1.79 18.36 -2.87
C THR A 119 -2.05 19.70 -2.23
N GLU A 120 -1.02 20.48 -1.94
CA GLU A 120 -1.14 21.83 -1.41
C GLU A 120 -1.90 22.77 -2.37
N ALA A 121 -1.65 22.63 -3.69
CA ALA A 121 -2.38 23.39 -4.71
C ALA A 121 -3.89 23.04 -4.75
N ALA A 122 -4.24 21.79 -4.45
CA ALA A 122 -5.64 21.34 -4.41
C ALA A 122 -6.30 21.61 -3.05
N VAL A 123 -5.55 21.47 -1.97
CA VAL A 123 -6.02 21.59 -0.58
C VAL A 123 -4.99 22.40 0.21
N PRO A 124 -5.15 23.73 0.26
CA PRO A 124 -4.23 24.59 1.00
C PRO A 124 -4.10 24.20 2.48
N GLY A 125 -2.88 24.24 3.00
CA GLY A 125 -2.57 23.82 4.38
C GLY A 125 -2.30 22.31 4.56
N SER A 126 -2.40 21.50 3.49
CA SER A 126 -2.17 20.06 3.57
C SER A 126 -0.70 19.69 3.82
N THR A 127 0.23 20.57 3.43
CA THR A 127 1.68 20.37 3.59
C THR A 127 2.08 20.12 5.04
N ALA A 128 1.53 20.85 6.00
CA ALA A 128 1.86 20.71 7.41
C ALA A 128 1.69 19.28 7.95
N GLY A 129 0.64 18.58 7.50
CA GLY A 129 0.39 17.20 7.93
C GLY A 129 1.01 16.14 7.02
N LEU A 130 1.38 16.47 5.77
CA LEU A 130 1.95 15.50 4.82
C LEU A 130 3.48 15.53 4.78
N LEU A 131 4.12 16.62 5.16
CA LEU A 131 5.58 16.72 5.17
C LEU A 131 6.25 15.73 6.14
N PRO A 132 5.75 15.52 7.38
CA PRO A 132 6.25 14.46 8.25
C PRO A 132 6.12 13.07 7.62
N VAL A 133 4.99 12.79 6.96
CA VAL A 133 4.77 11.51 6.25
C VAL A 133 5.77 11.35 5.10
N ALA A 134 6.02 12.43 4.34
CA ALA A 134 7.00 12.39 3.26
C ALA A 134 8.42 12.09 3.75
N LYS A 135 8.78 12.51 4.98
CA LYS A 135 10.10 12.26 5.57
C LYS A 135 10.25 10.85 6.14
N GLY A 136 9.19 10.30 6.75
CA GLY A 136 9.25 9.05 7.50
C GLY A 136 8.71 7.83 6.77
N GLU A 137 7.85 8.02 5.76
CA GLU A 137 7.12 6.94 5.14
C GLU A 137 7.46 6.75 3.65
N SER A 138 6.93 5.67 3.08
CA SER A 138 7.12 5.39 1.66
C SER A 138 6.39 6.42 0.77
N LEU A 139 6.89 6.60 -0.47
CA LEU A 139 6.18 7.42 -1.47
C LEU A 139 4.75 6.91 -1.73
N ARG A 140 4.51 5.63 -1.58
CA ARG A 140 3.18 5.02 -1.73
C ARG A 140 2.25 5.49 -0.63
N THR A 141 2.66 5.40 0.63
CA THR A 141 1.89 5.89 1.78
C THR A 141 1.58 7.39 1.65
N LEU A 142 2.59 8.19 1.26
CA LEU A 142 2.38 9.61 0.99
C LEU A 142 1.31 9.85 -0.10
N LYS A 143 1.39 9.14 -1.22
CA LYS A 143 0.40 9.27 -2.31
C LYS A 143 -1.00 8.87 -1.88
N GLU A 144 -1.13 7.84 -1.07
CA GLU A 144 -2.41 7.38 -0.53
C GLU A 144 -3.03 8.44 0.38
N GLN A 145 -2.27 8.98 1.34
CA GLN A 145 -2.74 10.04 2.22
C GLN A 145 -3.03 11.36 1.48
N ALA A 146 -2.19 11.71 0.52
CA ALA A 146 -2.40 12.88 -0.33
C ALA A 146 -3.67 12.75 -1.18
N ARG A 147 -3.92 11.56 -1.73
CA ARG A 147 -5.16 11.25 -2.47
C ARG A 147 -6.37 11.37 -1.57
N ASP A 148 -6.33 10.77 -0.39
CA ASP A 148 -7.42 10.81 0.58
C ASP A 148 -7.76 12.26 0.96
N ARG A 149 -6.76 13.11 1.24
CA ARG A 149 -7.00 14.53 1.52
C ARG A 149 -7.65 15.27 0.36
N ARG A 150 -7.20 15.03 -0.86
CA ARG A 150 -7.81 15.64 -2.05
C ARG A 150 -9.25 15.17 -2.26
N GLN A 151 -9.52 13.88 -2.03
CA GLN A 151 -10.87 13.32 -2.14
C GLN A 151 -11.81 13.89 -1.08
N ARG A 152 -11.34 14.01 0.17
CA ARG A 152 -12.15 14.60 1.27
C ARG A 152 -12.43 16.11 1.09
N ALA A 153 -11.66 16.80 0.28
CA ALA A 153 -11.89 18.20 -0.03
C ALA A 153 -12.94 18.42 -1.14
N ILE A 154 -13.38 17.36 -1.80
CA ILE A 154 -14.44 17.40 -2.81
C ILE A 154 -15.74 16.97 -2.14
N ASP A 155 -16.85 17.58 -2.51
CA ASP A 155 -18.17 17.15 -2.06
C ASP A 155 -18.41 15.68 -2.45
N PRO A 156 -18.92 14.80 -1.55
CA PRO A 156 -19.06 13.39 -1.84
C PRO A 156 -19.94 13.07 -3.06
N GLU A 157 -20.99 13.85 -3.31
CA GLU A 157 -21.86 13.65 -4.49
C GLU A 157 -21.11 14.05 -5.78
N GLU A 158 -20.36 15.14 -5.73
CA GLU A 158 -19.52 15.58 -6.84
C GLU A 158 -18.40 14.55 -7.11
N LEU A 159 -17.72 14.06 -6.06
CA LEU A 159 -16.68 13.03 -6.20
C LEU A 159 -17.24 11.76 -6.84
N HIS A 160 -18.39 11.31 -6.40
CA HIS A 160 -19.07 10.15 -6.98
C HIS A 160 -19.40 10.37 -8.45
N ALA A 161 -19.94 11.55 -8.81
CA ALA A 161 -20.22 11.90 -10.20
C ALA A 161 -18.94 11.91 -11.06
N LEU A 162 -17.83 12.46 -10.54
CA LEU A 162 -16.53 12.45 -11.21
C LEU A 162 -15.98 11.04 -11.42
N GLN A 163 -16.11 10.15 -10.40
CA GLN A 163 -15.69 8.75 -10.49
C GLN A 163 -16.48 7.99 -11.56
N HIS A 164 -17.80 8.21 -11.64
CA HIS A 164 -18.65 7.62 -12.68
C HIS A 164 -18.34 8.17 -14.06
N ALA A 165 -18.10 9.47 -14.18
CA ALA A 165 -17.70 10.09 -15.45
C ALA A 165 -16.34 9.59 -15.97
N ALA A 166 -15.44 9.22 -15.05
CA ALA A 166 -14.14 8.63 -15.39
C ALA A 166 -14.22 7.14 -15.76
N MET A 167 -15.37 6.47 -15.46
CA MET A 167 -15.54 5.04 -15.74
C MET A 167 -15.37 4.76 -17.23
N HIS A 168 -14.43 3.88 -17.56
CA HIS A 168 -14.20 3.46 -18.92
C HIS A 168 -13.53 2.09 -19.00
N HIS A 169 -13.64 1.43 -20.14
CA HIS A 169 -12.88 0.26 -20.53
C HIS A 169 -12.43 0.39 -21.99
N ARG A 170 -11.18 0.12 -22.24
CA ARG A 170 -10.62 0.08 -23.60
C ARG A 170 -9.67 -1.10 -23.73
N HIS A 171 -9.56 -1.62 -24.94
CA HIS A 171 -8.61 -2.68 -25.27
C HIS A 171 -7.96 -2.40 -26.62
N TRP A 172 -6.78 -2.95 -26.83
CA TRP A 172 -6.01 -2.84 -28.06
C TRP A 172 -5.11 -4.06 -28.22
N ILE A 173 -4.62 -4.26 -29.42
CA ILE A 173 -3.61 -5.28 -29.71
C ILE A 173 -2.22 -4.64 -29.53
N ASN A 174 -1.38 -5.23 -28.71
CA ASN A 174 -0.01 -4.75 -28.50
C ASN A 174 0.96 -5.30 -29.57
N ALA A 175 2.24 -4.90 -29.51
CA ALA A 175 3.25 -5.32 -30.50
C ALA A 175 3.53 -6.84 -30.53
N LEU A 176 3.15 -7.58 -29.48
CA LEU A 176 3.26 -9.05 -29.42
C LEU A 176 1.99 -9.75 -29.91
N GLY A 177 0.96 -9.01 -30.35
CA GLY A 177 -0.32 -9.57 -30.72
C GLY A 177 -1.25 -9.90 -29.54
N ASN A 178 -0.86 -9.60 -28.30
CA ASN A 178 -1.70 -9.82 -27.13
C ASN A 178 -2.78 -8.73 -27.04
N ILE A 179 -3.94 -9.11 -26.52
CA ILE A 179 -4.97 -8.14 -26.14
C ILE A 179 -4.55 -7.49 -24.83
N ALA A 180 -4.19 -6.22 -24.90
CA ALA A 180 -3.99 -5.37 -23.75
C ALA A 180 -5.28 -4.62 -23.44
N TYR A 181 -5.54 -4.34 -22.16
CA TYR A 181 -6.73 -3.60 -21.73
C TYR A 181 -6.39 -2.65 -20.60
N SER A 182 -7.21 -1.60 -20.47
CA SER A 182 -7.15 -0.61 -19.39
C SER A 182 -8.54 -0.09 -19.13
N GLY A 183 -8.82 0.24 -17.87
CA GLY A 183 -10.12 0.77 -17.48
C GLY A 183 -10.07 1.33 -16.06
N GLU A 184 -11.09 2.11 -15.74
CA GLU A 184 -11.34 2.65 -14.42
C GLU A 184 -12.76 2.29 -14.00
N LEU A 185 -12.93 1.89 -12.76
CA LEU A 185 -14.21 1.54 -12.16
C LEU A 185 -14.41 2.38 -10.91
N PRO A 186 -15.60 2.95 -10.70
CA PRO A 186 -15.96 3.52 -9.41
C PRO A 186 -15.79 2.52 -8.27
N PRO A 187 -15.56 2.97 -7.03
CA PRO A 187 -15.24 2.10 -5.89
C PRO A 187 -16.26 0.96 -5.66
N GLU A 188 -17.53 1.23 -5.81
CA GLU A 188 -18.62 0.26 -5.60
C GLU A 188 -18.60 -0.91 -6.58
N TYR A 189 -18.00 -0.75 -7.76
CA TYR A 189 -17.77 -1.83 -8.74
C TYR A 189 -16.33 -2.35 -8.65
N GLY A 190 -15.38 -1.44 -8.46
CA GLY A 190 -13.95 -1.76 -8.47
C GLY A 190 -13.52 -2.60 -7.28
N ILE A 191 -13.99 -2.28 -6.07
CA ILE A 191 -13.61 -3.01 -4.85
C ILE A 191 -14.11 -4.46 -4.87
N PRO A 192 -15.40 -4.75 -5.13
CA PRO A 192 -15.88 -6.12 -5.28
C PRO A 192 -15.12 -6.89 -6.38
N PHE A 193 -14.90 -6.24 -7.53
CA PHE A 193 -14.17 -6.86 -8.63
C PHE A 193 -12.75 -7.27 -8.23
N THR A 194 -11.97 -6.35 -7.65
CA THR A 194 -10.59 -6.64 -7.24
C THR A 194 -10.53 -7.67 -6.12
N THR A 195 -11.46 -7.63 -5.17
CA THR A 195 -11.55 -8.60 -4.08
C THR A 195 -11.75 -10.03 -4.59
N ILE A 196 -12.66 -10.23 -5.55
CA ILE A 196 -12.90 -11.53 -6.17
C ILE A 196 -11.67 -11.98 -6.97
N LEU A 197 -11.07 -11.07 -7.75
CA LEU A 197 -9.88 -11.34 -8.55
C LEU A 197 -8.69 -11.74 -7.68
N ASP A 198 -8.47 -11.03 -6.57
CA ASP A 198 -7.38 -11.32 -5.64
C ASP A 198 -7.59 -12.67 -4.95
N ALA A 199 -8.80 -12.97 -4.49
CA ALA A 199 -9.13 -14.25 -3.86
C ALA A 199 -8.88 -15.44 -4.82
N GLU A 200 -9.28 -15.31 -6.08
CA GLU A 200 -9.05 -16.34 -7.07
C GLU A 200 -7.56 -16.47 -7.44
N THR A 201 -6.87 -15.34 -7.53
CA THR A 201 -5.42 -15.30 -7.74
C THR A 201 -4.67 -16.03 -6.62
N ASP A 202 -5.08 -15.81 -5.38
CA ASP A 202 -4.50 -16.48 -4.20
C ASP A 202 -4.74 -17.98 -4.21
N ARG A 203 -5.94 -18.39 -4.61
CA ARG A 203 -6.27 -19.81 -4.78
C ARG A 203 -5.36 -20.48 -5.81
N LEU A 204 -5.16 -19.85 -6.97
CA LEU A 204 -4.28 -20.34 -8.01
C LEU A 204 -2.81 -20.37 -7.58
N TRP A 205 -2.38 -19.36 -6.84
CA TRP A 205 -1.02 -19.28 -6.30
C TRP A 205 -0.71 -20.39 -5.30
N LEU A 206 -1.63 -20.63 -4.36
CA LEU A 206 -1.50 -21.75 -3.40
C LEU A 206 -1.42 -23.09 -4.12
N LYS A 207 -2.29 -23.32 -5.11
CA LYS A 207 -2.28 -24.55 -5.91
C LYS A 207 -0.95 -24.75 -6.63
N ALA A 208 -0.43 -23.71 -7.31
CA ALA A 208 0.84 -23.79 -8.01
C ALA A 208 2.02 -24.07 -7.06
N HIS A 209 2.00 -23.50 -5.84
CA HIS A 209 3.03 -23.75 -4.83
C HIS A 209 2.97 -25.17 -4.24
N GLU A 210 1.79 -25.71 -4.03
CA GLU A 210 1.63 -27.09 -3.58
C GLU A 210 2.07 -28.09 -4.65
N GLU A 211 1.79 -27.82 -5.91
CA GLU A 211 2.26 -28.63 -7.04
C GLU A 211 3.78 -28.58 -7.15
N ALA A 212 4.39 -27.40 -7.05
CA ALA A 212 5.84 -27.24 -7.06
C ALA A 212 6.52 -28.00 -5.90
N LYS A 213 5.96 -27.93 -4.68
CA LYS A 213 6.45 -28.70 -3.53
C LYS A 213 6.36 -30.21 -3.75
N ARG A 214 5.27 -30.69 -4.35
CA ARG A 214 5.10 -32.13 -4.67
C ARG A 214 6.14 -32.60 -5.69
N HIS A 215 6.41 -31.82 -6.74
CA HIS A 215 7.42 -32.14 -7.74
C HIS A 215 8.84 -32.18 -7.15
N HIS A 216 9.18 -31.27 -6.24
CA HIS A 216 10.45 -31.31 -5.52
C HIS A 216 10.58 -32.51 -4.57
N ALA A 217 9.49 -32.97 -3.96
CA ALA A 217 9.49 -34.12 -3.03
C ALA A 217 9.57 -35.47 -3.76
N THR A 218 9.13 -35.57 -5.02
CA THR A 218 9.13 -36.82 -5.79
C THR A 218 10.42 -37.07 -6.58
N GLY A 219 11.45 -36.20 -6.48
CA GLY A 219 12.80 -36.49 -6.97
C GLY A 219 12.94 -36.75 -8.47
N SER A 220 11.97 -36.35 -9.31
CA SER A 220 12.05 -36.45 -10.77
C SER A 220 12.90 -35.33 -11.35
N ALA A 221 14.19 -35.39 -11.11
CA ALA A 221 15.18 -34.59 -11.85
C ALA A 221 15.33 -35.17 -13.25
N THR A 222 14.44 -34.86 -14.17
CA THR A 222 14.76 -34.98 -15.58
C THR A 222 15.72 -33.86 -15.94
N SER A 223 16.97 -34.29 -16.13
CA SER A 223 18.07 -33.51 -16.68
C SER A 223 17.72 -33.07 -18.10
N ALA A 224 17.24 -31.86 -18.24
CA ALA A 224 17.27 -31.13 -19.49
C ALA A 224 17.60 -29.68 -19.18
N GLY A 225 18.80 -29.26 -19.59
CA GLY A 225 19.32 -27.92 -19.41
C GLY A 225 18.39 -26.83 -19.95
N SER A 226 17.68 -26.23 -19.06
CA SER A 226 17.14 -24.89 -19.21
C SER A 226 17.11 -24.30 -17.82
N SER A 227 18.03 -23.39 -17.56
CA SER A 227 18.10 -22.51 -16.41
C SER A 227 16.90 -21.56 -16.45
N GLY A 228 15.73 -22.07 -16.14
CA GLY A 228 14.47 -21.34 -16.07
C GLY A 228 13.74 -21.78 -14.82
N ASN A 229 14.17 -21.27 -13.67
CA ASN A 229 13.32 -21.21 -12.49
C ASN A 229 12.11 -20.36 -12.90
N THR A 230 11.04 -21.00 -13.42
CA THR A 230 9.81 -20.30 -13.80
C THR A 230 9.13 -19.95 -12.49
N GLU A 231 9.61 -18.89 -11.85
CA GLU A 231 8.94 -18.25 -10.75
C GLU A 231 7.54 -17.89 -11.24
N VAL A 232 6.55 -18.60 -10.72
CA VAL A 232 5.16 -18.39 -11.11
C VAL A 232 4.79 -16.97 -10.72
N ARG A 233 4.76 -16.08 -11.71
CA ARG A 233 4.48 -14.66 -11.49
C ARG A 233 3.03 -14.52 -11.05
N ARG A 234 2.82 -13.94 -9.87
CA ARG A 234 1.47 -13.64 -9.36
C ARG A 234 0.63 -12.84 -10.39
N SER A 235 1.25 -11.92 -11.14
CA SER A 235 0.58 -11.18 -12.20
C SER A 235 0.07 -12.06 -13.34
N ALA A 236 0.76 -13.14 -13.69
CA ALA A 236 0.28 -14.10 -14.67
C ALA A 236 -0.92 -14.90 -14.13
N LEU A 237 -0.87 -15.30 -12.87
CA LEU A 237 -1.99 -15.96 -12.21
C LEU A 237 -3.22 -15.04 -12.09
N ALA A 238 -3.03 -13.74 -11.83
CA ALA A 238 -4.10 -12.76 -11.83
C ALA A 238 -4.76 -12.63 -13.22
N ALA A 239 -3.97 -12.67 -14.29
CA ALA A 239 -4.51 -12.69 -15.66
C ALA A 239 -5.32 -13.97 -15.92
N HIS A 240 -4.84 -15.14 -15.47
CA HIS A 240 -5.59 -16.39 -15.57
C HIS A 240 -6.89 -16.35 -14.76
N ALA A 241 -6.84 -15.84 -13.52
CA ALA A 241 -8.02 -15.67 -12.67
C ALA A 241 -9.06 -14.77 -13.37
N PHE A 242 -8.63 -13.65 -13.92
CA PHE A 242 -9.49 -12.74 -14.68
C PHE A 242 -10.17 -13.43 -15.87
N VAL A 243 -9.41 -14.18 -16.67
CA VAL A 243 -9.97 -14.93 -17.81
C VAL A 243 -10.98 -15.98 -17.33
N GLN A 244 -10.66 -16.74 -16.28
CA GLN A 244 -11.59 -17.72 -15.70
C GLN A 244 -12.88 -17.08 -15.19
N MET A 245 -12.78 -15.93 -14.52
CA MET A 245 -13.96 -15.17 -14.06
C MET A 245 -14.84 -14.75 -15.25
N MET A 246 -14.23 -14.25 -16.31
CA MET A 246 -14.95 -13.83 -17.52
C MET A 246 -15.62 -15.01 -18.24
N GLN A 247 -14.96 -16.16 -18.33
CA GLN A 247 -15.48 -17.35 -19.02
C GLN A 247 -16.55 -18.10 -18.22
N ASN A 248 -16.43 -18.13 -16.90
CA ASN A 248 -17.29 -18.93 -16.03
C ASN A 248 -18.40 -18.11 -15.34
N GLY A 249 -18.58 -16.86 -15.73
CA GLY A 249 -19.59 -15.99 -15.12
C GLY A 249 -19.37 -15.72 -13.62
N GLY A 250 -18.09 -15.72 -13.19
CA GLY A 250 -17.75 -15.33 -11.80
C GLY A 250 -17.83 -16.44 -10.77
N GLY A 251 -17.57 -17.70 -11.12
CA GLY A 251 -17.24 -18.70 -10.11
C GLY A 251 -18.09 -19.96 -10.05
N ASN A 252 -17.51 -20.97 -9.49
CA ASN A 252 -18.00 -22.31 -9.17
C ASN A 252 -19.29 -22.29 -8.33
N GLY A 253 -20.45 -21.95 -8.86
CA GLY A 253 -21.78 -22.18 -8.27
C GLY A 253 -22.05 -21.67 -6.86
N LYS A 254 -21.03 -21.25 -6.11
CA LYS A 254 -21.13 -20.46 -4.89
C LYS A 254 -20.73 -19.05 -5.27
N ALA A 255 -21.67 -18.14 -5.29
CA ALA A 255 -21.39 -16.72 -5.43
C ALA A 255 -20.27 -16.37 -4.43
N ASN A 256 -19.05 -16.16 -4.94
CA ASN A 256 -17.99 -15.54 -4.15
C ASN A 256 -18.50 -14.12 -3.88
N ARG A 257 -19.18 -13.94 -2.77
CA ARG A 257 -19.59 -12.62 -2.32
C ARG A 257 -18.30 -11.91 -1.95
N ALA A 258 -17.90 -10.95 -2.78
CA ALA A 258 -16.87 -10.01 -2.40
C ALA A 258 -17.40 -9.21 -1.20
N ASP A 259 -16.70 -9.29 -0.08
CA ASP A 259 -17.00 -8.44 1.08
C ASP A 259 -16.52 -7.02 0.77
N MET A 260 -17.44 -6.14 0.43
CA MET A 260 -17.19 -4.70 0.40
C MET A 260 -17.52 -4.15 1.78
N VAL A 261 -16.55 -3.49 2.40
CA VAL A 261 -16.73 -2.90 3.74
C VAL A 261 -16.97 -1.41 3.60
N ILE A 262 -18.14 -0.97 4.06
CA ILE A 262 -18.54 0.44 4.10
C ILE A 262 -18.46 0.90 5.55
N VAL A 263 -17.70 1.96 5.81
CA VAL A 263 -17.69 2.68 7.08
C VAL A 263 -18.60 3.88 6.92
N CYS A 264 -19.63 3.96 7.76
CA CYS A 264 -20.53 5.10 7.76
C CYS A 264 -20.90 5.46 9.21
N ASP A 265 -20.76 6.74 9.55
CA ASP A 265 -21.22 7.22 10.85
C ASP A 265 -22.71 6.99 11.03
N LEU A 266 -23.13 6.51 12.21
CA LEU A 266 -24.51 6.13 12.46
C LEU A 266 -25.46 7.34 12.43
N ALA A 267 -25.01 8.50 12.91
CA ALA A 267 -25.82 9.72 12.88
C ALA A 267 -25.97 10.23 11.44
N ALA A 268 -24.88 10.21 10.65
CA ALA A 268 -24.91 10.52 9.22
C ALA A 268 -25.83 9.57 8.45
N TYR A 269 -25.73 8.25 8.72
CA TYR A 269 -26.58 7.24 8.07
C TYR A 269 -28.06 7.48 8.35
N ARG A 270 -28.44 7.78 9.59
CA ARG A 270 -29.83 8.08 9.96
C ARG A 270 -30.33 9.36 9.31
N ARG A 271 -29.55 10.42 9.34
CA ARG A 271 -29.87 11.74 8.79
C ARG A 271 -29.90 11.74 7.26
N GLY A 272 -29.05 10.99 6.59
CA GLY A 272 -28.97 10.87 5.14
C GLY A 272 -27.87 11.69 4.47
N HIS A 273 -27.08 12.41 5.25
CA HIS A 273 -25.90 13.16 4.81
C HIS A 273 -24.87 13.18 5.95
N ALA A 274 -23.59 13.28 5.60
CA ALA A 274 -22.48 13.41 6.54
C ALA A 274 -22.18 14.88 6.80
N HIS A 275 -21.78 15.21 8.03
CA HIS A 275 -21.15 16.47 8.40
C HIS A 275 -19.63 16.33 8.42
N ASP A 276 -18.91 17.45 8.54
CA ASP A 276 -17.46 17.45 8.70
C ASP A 276 -17.03 16.57 9.88
N GLY A 277 -16.07 15.67 9.62
CA GLY A 277 -15.57 14.72 10.60
C GLY A 277 -16.37 13.43 10.76
N GLU A 278 -17.53 13.28 10.11
CA GLU A 278 -18.31 12.04 10.11
C GLU A 278 -17.88 11.15 8.92
N PRO A 279 -17.31 9.96 9.15
CA PRO A 279 -16.87 9.08 8.07
C PRO A 279 -18.04 8.50 7.29
N CYS A 280 -17.96 8.53 5.96
CA CYS A 280 -18.78 7.72 5.06
C CYS A 280 -17.93 7.35 3.84
N HIS A 281 -17.36 6.14 3.83
CA HIS A 281 -16.43 5.72 2.79
C HIS A 281 -16.42 4.20 2.60
N ILE A 282 -15.91 3.75 1.45
CA ILE A 282 -15.56 2.35 1.18
C ILE A 282 -14.09 2.16 1.52
N ILE A 283 -13.75 1.14 2.30
CA ILE A 283 -12.35 0.82 2.61
C ILE A 283 -11.60 0.54 1.30
N GLY A 284 -10.52 1.31 1.09
CA GLY A 284 -9.73 1.27 -0.15
C GLY A 284 -10.35 2.02 -1.34
N GLY A 285 -11.60 2.50 -1.23
CA GLY A 285 -12.33 3.19 -2.31
C GLY A 285 -12.49 4.70 -2.13
N GLY A 286 -12.37 5.21 -0.90
CA GLY A 286 -12.54 6.62 -0.57
C GLY A 286 -13.97 7.01 -0.18
N PRO A 287 -14.26 8.32 0.02
CA PRO A 287 -15.56 8.82 0.45
C PRO A 287 -16.68 8.47 -0.54
N ILE A 288 -17.86 8.20 -0.01
CA ILE A 288 -19.08 7.98 -0.79
C ILE A 288 -20.25 8.75 -0.17
N PRO A 289 -21.26 9.11 -0.97
CA PRO A 289 -22.50 9.67 -0.43
C PRO A 289 -23.21 8.70 0.50
N VAL A 290 -23.87 9.23 1.53
CA VAL A 290 -24.69 8.42 2.46
C VAL A 290 -25.86 7.75 1.73
N SER A 291 -26.40 8.38 0.68
CA SER A 291 -27.42 7.80 -0.20
C SER A 291 -26.95 6.48 -0.82
N LEU A 292 -25.72 6.46 -1.36
CA LEU A 292 -25.11 5.26 -1.93
C LEU A 292 -24.85 4.19 -0.85
N ALA A 293 -24.36 4.59 0.33
CA ALA A 293 -24.17 3.66 1.45
C ALA A 293 -25.48 2.98 1.87
N LYS A 294 -26.61 3.73 1.85
CA LYS A 294 -27.96 3.19 2.11
C LYS A 294 -28.44 2.25 1.01
N GLU A 295 -28.18 2.57 -0.25
CA GLU A 295 -28.56 1.72 -1.39
C GLU A 295 -27.79 0.39 -1.35
N LEU A 296 -26.48 0.44 -1.23
CA LEU A 296 -25.61 -0.74 -1.15
C LEU A 296 -25.91 -1.60 0.09
N GLY A 297 -26.37 -0.98 1.18
CA GLY A 297 -26.74 -1.67 2.42
C GLY A 297 -28.08 -2.44 2.35
N ARG A 298 -28.93 -2.23 1.33
CA ARG A 298 -30.23 -2.90 1.22
C ARG A 298 -30.12 -4.41 0.96
N ASP A 299 -29.12 -4.81 0.16
CA ASP A 299 -28.90 -6.21 -0.22
C ASP A 299 -27.65 -6.80 0.45
N ALA A 300 -27.03 -6.08 1.38
CA ALA A 300 -25.79 -6.49 2.04
C ALA A 300 -26.06 -7.33 3.29
N PHE A 301 -25.22 -8.34 3.53
CA PHE A 301 -25.13 -8.99 4.83
C PHE A 301 -24.44 -8.02 5.80
N LEU A 302 -25.22 -7.35 6.65
CA LEU A 302 -24.73 -6.29 7.52
C LEU A 302 -23.86 -6.86 8.64
N LYS A 303 -22.56 -6.56 8.61
CA LYS A 303 -21.66 -6.71 9.77
C LYS A 303 -21.47 -5.34 10.40
N ALA A 304 -21.98 -5.14 11.62
CA ALA A 304 -21.81 -3.89 12.34
C ALA A 304 -20.59 -3.96 13.26
N VAL A 305 -19.70 -2.99 13.15
CA VAL A 305 -18.63 -2.74 14.12
C VAL A 305 -18.98 -1.48 14.88
N LEU A 306 -19.17 -1.61 16.20
CA LEU A 306 -19.47 -0.48 17.06
C LEU A 306 -18.18 0.11 17.61
N HIS A 307 -18.01 1.41 17.41
CA HIS A 307 -16.89 2.15 17.98
C HIS A 307 -17.38 3.45 18.62
N THR A 308 -16.63 3.94 19.59
CA THR A 308 -16.86 5.23 20.23
C THR A 308 -15.59 6.06 20.01
N GLY A 309 -15.60 6.94 19.02
CA GLY A 309 -14.43 7.71 18.66
C GLY A 309 -13.25 6.79 18.23
N THR A 310 -12.22 6.72 19.08
CA THR A 310 -11.00 5.92 18.85
C THR A 310 -11.05 4.51 19.43
N GLU A 311 -12.13 4.13 20.15
CA GLU A 311 -12.22 2.82 20.81
C GLU A 311 -13.15 1.87 20.06
N ILE A 312 -12.63 0.68 19.74
CA ILE A 312 -13.44 -0.46 19.29
C ILE A 312 -13.70 -1.35 20.49
N HIS A 313 -14.98 -1.55 20.82
CA HIS A 313 -15.37 -2.48 21.89
C HIS A 313 -15.20 -3.92 21.40
N THR A 314 -14.19 -4.63 21.88
CA THR A 314 -13.87 -5.99 21.49
C THR A 314 -14.07 -6.96 22.64
N ILE A 315 -14.44 -8.20 22.28
CA ILE A 315 -14.45 -9.32 23.21
C ILE A 315 -13.05 -9.96 23.16
N ALA A 316 -12.38 -10.03 24.32
CA ALA A 316 -11.09 -10.73 24.43
C ALA A 316 -11.29 -12.25 24.17
N HIS A 317 -10.39 -12.84 23.40
CA HIS A 317 -10.40 -14.26 23.09
C HIS A 317 -9.11 -14.92 23.58
N TYR A 318 -9.24 -16.01 24.37
CA TYR A 318 -8.10 -16.72 24.97
C TYR A 318 -7.48 -17.81 24.07
N GLY A 319 -7.85 -17.86 22.80
CA GLY A 319 -7.33 -18.82 21.85
C GLY A 319 -6.31 -18.18 20.89
N ARG A 320 -5.51 -19.04 20.26
CA ARG A 320 -4.55 -18.61 19.22
C ARG A 320 -5.21 -18.19 17.91
N ARG A 321 -6.47 -18.53 17.72
CA ARG A 321 -7.24 -18.30 16.49
C ARG A 321 -8.06 -17.02 16.60
N TRP A 322 -7.93 -16.13 15.63
CA TRP A 322 -8.69 -14.90 15.56
C TRP A 322 -10.18 -15.19 15.23
N PRO A 323 -11.14 -14.81 16.08
CA PRO A 323 -12.55 -14.95 15.77
C PRO A 323 -12.94 -14.12 14.53
N ALA A 324 -13.93 -14.60 13.76
CA ALA A 324 -14.34 -13.94 12.52
C ALA A 324 -14.79 -12.49 12.73
N LEU A 325 -15.53 -12.22 13.81
CA LEU A 325 -15.96 -10.85 14.15
C LEU A 325 -14.77 -9.94 14.49
N LEU A 326 -13.82 -10.45 15.28
CA LEU A 326 -12.62 -9.70 15.63
C LEU A 326 -11.75 -9.45 14.39
N ARG A 327 -11.63 -10.43 13.50
CA ARG A 327 -10.92 -10.27 12.23
C ARG A 327 -11.54 -9.17 11.37
N THR A 328 -12.88 -9.13 11.23
CA THR A 328 -13.56 -8.06 10.50
C THR A 328 -13.23 -6.68 11.11
N ALA A 329 -13.25 -6.54 12.43
CA ALA A 329 -12.89 -5.29 13.10
C ALA A 329 -11.42 -4.90 12.87
N LEU A 330 -10.54 -5.90 12.86
CA LEU A 330 -9.10 -5.70 12.60
C LEU A 330 -8.81 -5.30 11.15
N ASP A 331 -9.57 -5.85 10.20
CA ASP A 331 -9.43 -5.55 8.77
C ASP A 331 -9.90 -4.13 8.41
N LEU A 332 -10.70 -3.50 9.27
CA LEU A 332 -11.06 -2.08 9.14
C LEU A 332 -9.86 -1.13 9.25
N GLY A 333 -8.80 -1.54 9.95
CA GLY A 333 -7.69 -0.67 10.29
C GLY A 333 -7.95 0.19 11.54
N ALA A 334 -7.08 1.14 11.81
CA ALA A 334 -7.17 1.97 12.99
C ALA A 334 -8.31 3.00 12.92
N PRO A 335 -9.10 3.16 14.01
CA PRO A 335 -10.05 4.25 14.12
C PRO A 335 -9.33 5.61 14.28
N PRO A 336 -9.94 6.75 13.93
CA PRO A 336 -11.29 6.87 13.38
C PRO A 336 -11.38 6.69 11.87
N ASP A 337 -10.26 6.57 11.17
CA ASP A 337 -10.19 6.65 9.70
C ASP A 337 -10.58 5.36 8.99
N PHE A 338 -10.38 4.19 9.62
CA PHE A 338 -10.72 2.87 9.07
C PHE A 338 -10.24 2.66 7.61
N ASN A 339 -9.00 3.00 7.33
CA ASN A 339 -8.42 2.95 5.98
C ASN A 339 -7.92 1.54 5.55
N GLY A 340 -8.38 0.49 6.25
CA GLY A 340 -7.89 -0.87 6.05
C GLY A 340 -6.55 -1.12 6.76
N THR A 341 -6.08 -2.36 6.65
CA THR A 341 -4.85 -2.79 7.34
C THR A 341 -3.64 -2.68 6.41
N VAL A 342 -2.52 -2.24 6.96
CA VAL A 342 -1.20 -2.17 6.32
C VAL A 342 -0.22 -3.01 7.13
N CYS A 343 0.85 -3.51 6.51
CA CYS A 343 1.92 -4.18 7.23
C CYS A 343 2.51 -3.28 8.31
N ALA A 344 2.61 -3.79 9.54
CA ALA A 344 3.08 -3.03 10.69
C ALA A 344 4.61 -2.89 10.75
N ALA A 345 5.35 -3.51 9.83
CA ALA A 345 6.80 -3.36 9.78
C ALA A 345 7.18 -1.95 9.32
N PRO A 346 8.15 -1.30 9.98
CA PRO A 346 8.60 0.04 9.62
C PRO A 346 9.01 0.14 8.16
N GLY A 347 8.47 1.13 7.44
CA GLY A 347 8.76 1.35 6.02
C GLY A 347 8.12 0.33 5.05
N CYS A 348 7.29 -0.59 5.53
CA CYS A 348 6.56 -1.53 4.69
C CYS A 348 5.13 -1.02 4.45
N ASP A 349 4.76 -0.88 3.19
CA ASP A 349 3.46 -0.35 2.75
C ASP A 349 2.54 -1.43 2.15
N ARG A 350 2.86 -2.72 2.36
CA ARG A 350 2.08 -3.83 1.82
C ARG A 350 0.72 -3.92 2.49
N ARG A 351 -0.33 -4.07 1.66
CA ARG A 351 -1.72 -4.21 2.09
C ARG A 351 -2.32 -5.59 1.78
N TYR A 352 -1.61 -6.42 1.05
CA TYR A 352 -2.09 -7.74 0.60
C TYR A 352 -1.29 -8.86 1.23
N HIS A 353 -1.92 -10.03 1.41
CA HIS A 353 -1.32 -11.22 2.04
C HIS A 353 -0.79 -10.95 3.44
N LEU A 354 -1.44 -10.08 4.18
CA LEU A 354 -1.07 -9.83 5.56
C LEU A 354 -1.48 -11.03 6.42
N GLN A 355 -0.59 -11.38 7.33
CA GLN A 355 -0.81 -12.41 8.34
C GLN A 355 -1.04 -11.74 9.68
N ASP A 356 -2.11 -12.16 10.37
CA ASP A 356 -2.36 -11.71 11.74
C ASP A 356 -1.33 -12.33 12.68
N ASP A 357 -0.60 -11.48 13.37
CA ASP A 357 0.39 -11.86 14.36
C ASP A 357 0.12 -11.16 15.69
N HIS A 358 0.56 -11.77 16.80
CA HIS A 358 0.45 -11.20 18.12
C HIS A 358 1.67 -10.34 18.42
N ILE A 359 1.46 -9.11 18.89
CA ILE A 359 2.53 -8.23 19.36
C ILE A 359 3.23 -8.92 20.54
N ASP A 360 2.45 -9.26 21.58
CA ASP A 360 2.89 -10.10 22.69
C ASP A 360 2.52 -11.55 22.37
N LEU A 361 3.53 -12.41 22.30
CA LEU A 361 3.35 -13.79 21.91
C LEU A 361 2.41 -14.55 22.85
N VAL A 362 1.48 -15.33 22.27
CA VAL A 362 0.57 -16.19 23.05
C VAL A 362 1.36 -17.19 23.93
N ALA A 363 2.55 -17.62 23.50
CA ALA A 363 3.46 -18.45 24.27
C ALA A 363 3.94 -17.79 25.57
N ASN A 364 3.91 -16.47 25.65
CA ASN A 364 4.30 -15.66 26.80
C ASN A 364 3.09 -15.08 27.56
N GLY A 365 1.87 -15.53 27.24
CA GLY A 365 0.64 -15.08 27.90
C GLY A 365 -0.09 -13.96 27.18
N GLY A 366 0.37 -13.55 25.99
CA GLY A 366 -0.33 -12.56 25.17
C GLY A 366 -1.73 -13.03 24.77
N MET A 367 -2.72 -12.17 24.96
CA MET A 367 -4.12 -12.47 24.64
C MET A 367 -4.45 -12.10 23.20
N THR A 368 -5.41 -12.82 22.59
CA THR A 368 -5.95 -12.51 21.27
C THR A 368 -6.99 -11.38 21.40
N THR A 369 -6.50 -10.13 21.35
CA THR A 369 -7.31 -8.91 21.48
C THR A 369 -7.01 -7.94 20.34
N TYR A 370 -7.88 -6.97 20.12
CA TYR A 370 -7.66 -5.91 19.13
C TYR A 370 -6.33 -5.19 19.31
N THR A 371 -5.97 -4.88 20.56
CA THR A 371 -4.74 -4.14 20.90
C THR A 371 -3.47 -4.98 20.83
N ASN A 372 -3.57 -6.31 20.87
CA ASN A 372 -2.42 -7.22 20.78
C ASN A 372 -2.25 -7.82 19.38
N ARG A 373 -2.75 -7.15 18.34
CA ARG A 373 -2.62 -7.60 16.96
C ARG A 373 -1.71 -6.68 16.18
N GLN A 374 -0.90 -7.27 15.34
CA GLN A 374 -0.25 -6.59 14.21
C GLN A 374 -0.46 -7.42 12.93
N ALA A 375 -0.57 -6.73 11.81
CA ALA A 375 -0.60 -7.39 10.51
C ALA A 375 0.79 -7.32 9.89
N LEU A 376 1.34 -8.43 9.49
CA LEU A 376 2.66 -8.49 8.87
C LEU A 376 2.59 -9.20 7.51
N CYS A 377 3.29 -8.69 6.52
CA CYS A 377 3.47 -9.45 5.29
C CYS A 377 4.40 -10.67 5.52
N PRO A 378 4.35 -11.71 4.68
CA PRO A 378 5.09 -12.94 4.92
C PRO A 378 6.61 -12.77 5.12
N PRO A 379 7.31 -11.86 4.40
CA PRO A 379 8.72 -11.57 4.69
C PRO A 379 8.94 -11.01 6.09
N ASP A 380 8.17 -9.99 6.48
CA ASP A 380 8.32 -9.30 7.76
C ASP A 380 7.89 -10.17 8.94
N HIS A 381 6.85 -11.01 8.75
CA HIS A 381 6.45 -12.02 9.73
C HIS A 381 7.57 -13.04 9.99
N ARG A 382 8.27 -13.49 8.94
CA ARG A 382 9.43 -14.37 9.09
C ARG A 382 10.58 -13.69 9.83
N LEU A 383 10.88 -12.44 9.46
CA LEU A 383 11.91 -11.64 10.11
C LEU A 383 11.62 -11.47 11.61
N LYS A 384 10.39 -11.07 11.96
CA LYS A 384 9.97 -10.98 13.38
C LYS A 384 10.11 -12.32 14.10
N THR A 385 9.66 -13.42 13.49
CA THR A 385 9.79 -14.75 14.08
C THR A 385 11.26 -15.14 14.34
N GLU A 386 12.18 -14.76 13.46
CA GLU A 386 13.61 -14.99 13.66
C GLU A 386 14.17 -14.09 14.78
N GLN A 387 13.76 -12.85 14.85
CA GLN A 387 14.13 -11.93 15.93
C GLN A 387 13.63 -12.42 17.28
N ASP A 388 12.36 -12.84 17.37
CA ASP A 388 11.76 -13.41 18.58
C ASP A 388 12.50 -14.69 19.02
N ARG A 389 12.94 -15.51 18.07
CA ARG A 389 13.75 -16.71 18.35
C ARG A 389 15.14 -16.34 18.87
N LYS A 390 15.81 -15.39 18.25
CA LYS A 390 17.14 -14.90 18.70
C LYS A 390 17.07 -14.23 20.08
N ALA A 391 15.97 -13.55 20.38
CA ALA A 391 15.70 -12.95 21.66
C ALA A 391 15.27 -13.98 22.74
N GLY A 392 15.14 -15.27 22.39
CA GLY A 392 14.71 -16.32 23.31
C GLY A 392 13.24 -16.25 23.73
N LEU A 393 12.44 -15.47 23.00
CA LEU A 393 11.01 -15.29 23.26
C LEU A 393 10.17 -16.49 22.76
N LEU A 394 10.65 -17.20 21.74
CA LEU A 394 10.09 -18.47 21.28
C LEU A 394 10.78 -19.61 22.03
N ARG A 395 10.38 -19.88 23.27
CA ARG A 395 10.85 -21.03 24.02
C ARG A 395 10.22 -22.31 23.43
N GLY A 396 10.97 -23.02 22.58
CA GLY A 396 10.76 -24.44 22.36
C GLY A 396 10.99 -25.17 23.68
N ASP A 397 10.09 -26.11 23.99
CA ASP A 397 10.16 -27.06 25.10
C ASP A 397 10.02 -26.48 26.53
N ARG A 398 8.82 -26.01 26.85
CA ARG A 398 8.29 -26.33 28.19
C ARG A 398 7.46 -27.62 28.05
N PRO A 399 7.70 -28.65 28.90
CA PRO A 399 6.80 -29.82 28.96
C PRO A 399 5.39 -29.27 29.23
N ARG A 400 4.41 -29.72 28.44
CA ARG A 400 3.00 -29.38 28.62
C ARG A 400 2.64 -29.72 30.05
N GLY A 401 2.46 -28.71 30.90
CA GLY A 401 1.85 -28.90 32.20
C GLY A 401 0.50 -29.59 32.00
N PRO A 402 0.01 -30.35 32.97
CA PRO A 402 -1.25 -31.07 32.84
C PRO A 402 -2.34 -30.06 32.46
N GLY A 403 -2.93 -30.27 31.28
CA GLY A 403 -4.01 -29.42 30.77
C GLY A 403 -5.15 -29.31 31.79
N PRO A 404 -5.90 -28.21 31.80
CA PRO A 404 -7.03 -28.07 32.70
C PRO A 404 -7.93 -29.29 32.56
N LYS A 405 -8.18 -29.97 33.69
CA LYS A 405 -9.09 -31.11 33.75
C LYS A 405 -10.43 -30.62 33.17
N LYS A 406 -10.90 -31.30 32.11
CA LYS A 406 -12.24 -31.09 31.59
C LYS A 406 -13.21 -31.22 32.75
N ALA A 407 -13.82 -30.10 33.14
CA ALA A 407 -14.97 -30.13 34.06
C ALA A 407 -16.04 -30.95 33.35
N GLY A 408 -16.46 -32.01 33.98
CA GLY A 408 -17.56 -32.88 33.50
C GLY A 408 -18.85 -32.04 33.38
N PRO A 409 -19.82 -32.49 32.56
CA PRO A 409 -21.04 -31.75 32.37
C PRO A 409 -21.83 -31.69 33.69
N THR A 410 -21.91 -30.54 34.31
CA THR A 410 -22.90 -30.26 35.34
C THR A 410 -24.26 -30.24 34.67
N ARG A 411 -25.07 -31.24 35.01
CA ARG A 411 -26.52 -31.25 34.69
C ARG A 411 -27.16 -30.09 35.46
N ASP A 412 -27.52 -29.03 34.76
CA ASP A 412 -28.39 -27.99 35.31
C ASP A 412 -29.87 -28.34 34.98
N HIS A 413 -30.62 -28.62 36.05
CA HIS A 413 -32.04 -28.78 36.03
C HIS A 413 -32.67 -27.41 36.40
N SER A 414 -32.84 -26.53 35.41
CA SER A 414 -33.87 -25.46 35.54
C SER A 414 -34.11 -24.80 34.18
N ARG A 415 -35.10 -25.30 33.47
CA ARG A 415 -35.79 -24.55 32.41
C ARG A 415 -37.04 -23.91 33.00
N PRO A 416 -37.28 -22.62 32.81
CA PRO A 416 -38.62 -22.11 32.69
C PRO A 416 -39.06 -22.13 31.20
N ARG A 417 -40.20 -22.73 30.95
CA ARG A 417 -40.98 -22.54 29.70
C ARG A 417 -41.47 -21.10 29.68
N LEU A 418 -41.27 -20.42 28.56
CA LEU A 418 -42.01 -19.23 28.23
C LEU A 418 -42.76 -19.47 26.92
N LEU A 419 -44.03 -19.06 27.01
CA LEU A 419 -45.07 -18.99 25.99
C LEU A 419 -44.65 -18.12 24.79
#